data_f44e4d19dba1d13730533df37c0f0858
#
_entry.id   f44e4d19dba1d13730533df37c0f0858
#
_cell.length_a   1.000
_cell.length_b   1.000
_cell.length_c   1.000
_cell.angle_alpha   90.00
_cell.angle_beta   90.00
_cell.angle_gamma   90.00
#
_symmetry.space_group_name_H-M   'P 1'
#
loop_
_entity.id
_entity.type
_entity.pdbx_description
1 polymer ?
#
loop_
_entity_poly.entity_id
_entity_poly.type
_entity_poly.pdbx_seq_one_letter_code
_entity_poly.pdbx_strand_id
1 'polypeptide(L)'
;MTSKKLTEAVIRAGTTEKSFQRGLELYRSRAVERATIQGHTISGECLGTHSPYYRVRAEIDGGGVRSAACTCPYDWGGYCKHVVALLLTYLHEPGQFVSRKMPEELLHDLDRERLLALLVKLLEKQPDLYDWLEAELASPATSGKGKKKAANRSRVDAEVYRRRVRTIMHSLDHMRPSEAYWHVGGLTDELRGVEKTALEFLDAGDAETALQILKALVEESHDGFDYIDDSNGELGDFLSGLGETLAEVILSLDMDKEGREDLADDLEELHEKLGD
;
A
#
# COMPACT_ATOMS: atom_id res chain seq x y z
N MET A 1 -18.65 -26.55 -1.06
CA MET A 1 -18.13 -25.58 -2.05
C MET A 1 -16.82 -26.11 -2.56
N THR A 2 -16.75 -26.54 -3.82
CA THR A 2 -15.55 -27.12 -4.42
C THR A 2 -14.49 -26.02 -4.58
N SER A 3 -13.40 -26.13 -3.84
CA SER A 3 -12.21 -25.29 -3.99
C SER A 3 -11.76 -25.37 -5.45
N LYS A 4 -11.89 -24.29 -6.19
CA LYS A 4 -11.36 -24.17 -7.56
C LYS A 4 -9.85 -24.10 -7.46
N LYS A 5 -9.16 -25.23 -7.67
CA LYS A 5 -7.69 -25.23 -7.80
C LYS A 5 -7.28 -24.34 -8.98
N LEU A 6 -6.10 -23.72 -8.90
CA LEU A 6 -5.50 -23.04 -10.03
C LEU A 6 -5.43 -23.99 -11.23
N THR A 7 -5.94 -23.55 -12.37
CA THR A 7 -5.94 -24.31 -13.64
C THR A 7 -5.62 -23.37 -14.79
N GLU A 8 -5.21 -23.90 -15.93
CA GLU A 8 -5.01 -23.08 -17.14
C GLU A 8 -6.28 -22.31 -17.53
N ALA A 9 -7.46 -22.90 -17.31
CA ALA A 9 -8.73 -22.23 -17.60
C ALA A 9 -8.94 -20.98 -16.71
N VAL A 10 -8.55 -21.05 -15.43
CA VAL A 10 -8.60 -19.91 -14.51
C VAL A 10 -7.61 -18.83 -14.94
N ILE A 11 -6.38 -19.21 -15.30
CA ILE A 11 -5.36 -18.27 -15.80
C ILE A 11 -5.84 -17.59 -17.07
N ARG A 12 -6.38 -18.36 -18.04
CA ARG A 12 -6.88 -17.85 -19.31
C ARG A 12 -8.06 -16.90 -19.13
N ALA A 13 -8.96 -17.18 -18.20
CA ALA A 13 -10.12 -16.33 -17.90
C ALA A 13 -9.72 -14.96 -17.31
N GLY A 14 -8.57 -14.86 -16.65
CA GLY A 14 -8.04 -13.62 -16.06
C GLY A 14 -7.19 -12.78 -17.01
N THR A 15 -7.08 -13.12 -18.29
CA THR A 15 -6.20 -12.42 -19.24
C THR A 15 -6.78 -12.39 -20.65
N THR A 16 -6.17 -11.60 -21.54
CA THR A 16 -6.49 -11.62 -22.97
C THR A 16 -5.84 -12.83 -23.64
N GLU A 17 -6.42 -13.35 -24.71
CA GLU A 17 -5.84 -14.49 -25.47
C GLU A 17 -4.43 -14.18 -25.96
N LYS A 18 -4.17 -12.93 -26.40
CA LYS A 18 -2.84 -12.47 -26.83
C LYS A 18 -1.82 -12.52 -25.70
N SER A 19 -2.21 -12.06 -24.49
CA SER A 19 -1.34 -12.10 -23.31
C SER A 19 -1.11 -13.55 -22.84
N PHE A 20 -2.13 -14.40 -22.93
CA PHE A 20 -2.00 -15.81 -22.60
C PHE A 20 -0.99 -16.52 -23.52
N GLN A 21 -1.11 -16.38 -24.83
CA GLN A 21 -0.19 -17.02 -25.79
C GLN A 21 1.25 -16.56 -25.59
N ARG A 22 1.47 -15.23 -25.41
CA ARG A 22 2.80 -14.69 -25.10
C ARG A 22 3.34 -15.19 -23.75
N GLY A 23 2.48 -15.34 -22.75
CA GLY A 23 2.85 -15.89 -21.45
C GLY A 23 3.22 -17.36 -21.52
N LEU A 24 2.51 -18.13 -22.35
CA LEU A 24 2.82 -19.53 -22.63
C LEU A 24 4.18 -19.69 -23.34
N GLU A 25 4.53 -18.79 -24.26
CA GLU A 25 5.85 -18.74 -24.89
C GLU A 25 6.95 -18.48 -23.85
N LEU A 26 6.75 -17.50 -22.95
CA LEU A 26 7.69 -17.21 -21.85
C LEU A 26 7.84 -18.39 -20.90
N TYR A 27 6.75 -19.07 -20.53
CA TYR A 27 6.80 -20.28 -19.74
C TYR A 27 7.63 -21.37 -20.45
N ARG A 28 7.36 -21.65 -21.73
CA ARG A 28 8.08 -22.66 -22.52
C ARG A 28 9.57 -22.36 -22.69
N SER A 29 9.92 -21.08 -22.77
CA SER A 29 11.33 -20.65 -22.82
C SER A 29 11.99 -20.56 -21.44
N ARG A 30 11.29 -20.94 -20.36
CA ARG A 30 11.78 -20.85 -18.98
C ARG A 30 12.23 -19.44 -18.60
N ALA A 31 11.48 -18.43 -19.04
CA ALA A 31 11.80 -17.04 -18.81
C ALA A 31 11.55 -16.57 -17.36
N VAL A 32 10.97 -17.41 -16.50
CA VAL A 32 10.77 -17.13 -15.06
C VAL A 32 11.97 -17.65 -14.29
N GLU A 33 12.66 -16.72 -13.61
CA GLU A 33 13.81 -16.99 -12.77
C GLU A 33 13.54 -16.60 -11.32
N ARG A 34 14.39 -17.07 -10.39
CA ARG A 34 14.31 -16.77 -8.95
C ARG A 34 12.91 -16.93 -8.36
N ALA A 35 12.21 -17.94 -8.86
CA ALA A 35 10.85 -18.23 -8.41
C ALA A 35 10.82 -18.61 -6.92
N THR A 36 9.97 -17.96 -6.14
CA THR A 36 9.82 -18.19 -4.70
C THR A 36 8.35 -18.32 -4.33
N ILE A 37 8.07 -19.10 -3.27
CA ILE A 37 6.76 -19.20 -2.63
C ILE A 37 6.90 -18.86 -1.15
N GLN A 38 6.02 -18.00 -0.66
CA GLN A 38 5.92 -17.59 0.74
C GLN A 38 4.45 -17.54 1.16
N GLY A 39 4.03 -18.49 1.97
CA GLY A 39 2.61 -18.68 2.28
C GLY A 39 1.78 -18.90 1.02
N HIS A 40 0.86 -18.00 0.74
CA HIS A 40 0.01 -18.01 -0.47
C HIS A 40 0.56 -17.15 -1.62
N THR A 41 1.69 -16.50 -1.43
CA THR A 41 2.28 -15.62 -2.44
C THR A 41 3.38 -16.35 -3.21
N ILE A 42 3.26 -16.35 -4.54
CA ILE A 42 4.33 -16.73 -5.46
C ILE A 42 4.92 -15.47 -6.08
N SER A 43 6.23 -15.47 -6.28
CA SER A 43 6.92 -14.38 -6.94
C SER A 43 8.13 -14.87 -7.75
N GLY A 44 8.58 -14.06 -8.69
CA GLY A 44 9.74 -14.38 -9.51
C GLY A 44 10.14 -13.18 -10.37
N GLU A 45 11.24 -13.33 -11.09
CA GLU A 45 11.71 -12.41 -12.11
C GLU A 45 11.45 -13.03 -13.47
N CYS A 46 10.81 -12.29 -14.37
CA CYS A 46 10.52 -12.76 -15.72
C CYS A 46 11.29 -11.90 -16.72
N LEU A 47 11.99 -12.54 -17.67
CA LEU A 47 12.74 -11.86 -18.72
C LEU A 47 11.86 -10.87 -19.47
N GLY A 48 12.35 -9.65 -19.63
CA GLY A 48 11.63 -8.53 -20.22
C GLY A 48 12.10 -8.17 -21.62
N THR A 49 11.27 -7.42 -22.35
CA THR A 49 11.60 -6.90 -23.69
C THR A 49 12.29 -5.52 -23.58
N HIS A 50 11.87 -4.68 -22.62
CA HIS A 50 12.36 -3.32 -22.41
C HIS A 50 13.17 -3.15 -21.12
N SER A 51 13.17 -4.17 -20.27
CA SER A 51 13.96 -4.29 -19.05
C SER A 51 14.61 -5.66 -19.04
N PRO A 52 15.79 -5.86 -18.43
CA PRO A 52 16.40 -7.18 -18.30
C PRO A 52 15.44 -8.21 -17.69
N TYR A 53 14.66 -7.79 -16.71
CA TYR A 53 13.60 -8.58 -16.08
C TYR A 53 12.53 -7.70 -15.48
N TYR A 54 11.34 -8.28 -15.30
CA TYR A 54 10.24 -7.71 -14.55
C TYR A 54 9.97 -8.54 -13.30
N ARG A 55 9.74 -7.88 -12.18
CA ARG A 55 9.29 -8.55 -10.96
C ARG A 55 7.81 -8.88 -11.08
N VAL A 56 7.49 -10.13 -10.80
CA VAL A 56 6.14 -10.65 -10.92
C VAL A 56 5.74 -11.29 -9.60
N ARG A 57 4.53 -11.04 -9.16
CA ARG A 57 3.96 -11.56 -7.93
C ARG A 57 2.51 -11.95 -8.16
N ALA A 58 2.05 -13.03 -7.52
CA ALA A 58 0.65 -13.40 -7.46
C ALA A 58 0.31 -14.01 -6.10
N GLU A 59 -0.85 -13.68 -5.57
CA GLU A 59 -1.42 -14.30 -4.39
C GLU A 59 -2.42 -15.36 -4.84
N ILE A 60 -2.21 -16.58 -4.36
CA ILE A 60 -3.01 -17.76 -4.75
C ILE A 60 -3.73 -18.23 -3.48
N ASP A 61 -5.04 -18.31 -3.57
CA ASP A 61 -5.86 -18.96 -2.56
C ASP A 61 -6.43 -20.30 -3.06
N GLY A 62 -7.17 -21.01 -2.20
CA GLY A 62 -7.81 -22.27 -2.60
C GLY A 62 -8.83 -22.15 -3.75
N GLY A 63 -9.14 -20.93 -4.19
CA GLY A 63 -10.09 -20.60 -5.26
C GLY A 63 -9.44 -20.14 -6.56
N GLY A 64 -8.14 -19.88 -6.59
CA GLY A 64 -7.44 -19.42 -7.78
C GLY A 64 -6.46 -18.27 -7.50
N VAL A 65 -6.44 -17.27 -8.35
CA VAL A 65 -5.59 -16.07 -8.19
C VAL A 65 -6.42 -14.96 -7.53
N ARG A 66 -6.02 -14.54 -6.34
CA ARG A 66 -6.67 -13.46 -5.60
C ARG A 66 -6.20 -12.09 -6.09
N SER A 67 -4.90 -11.95 -6.28
CA SER A 67 -4.29 -10.73 -6.81
C SER A 67 -3.04 -11.08 -7.61
N ALA A 68 -2.65 -10.22 -8.53
CA ALA A 68 -1.38 -10.34 -9.24
C ALA A 68 -0.85 -8.96 -9.63
N ALA A 69 0.48 -8.80 -9.54
CA ALA A 69 1.19 -7.58 -9.90
C ALA A 69 2.42 -7.90 -10.73
N CYS A 70 2.80 -6.97 -11.59
CA CYS A 70 4.00 -7.05 -12.41
C CYS A 70 4.55 -5.63 -12.64
N THR A 71 5.86 -5.46 -12.58
CA THR A 71 6.52 -4.18 -12.88
C THR A 71 6.64 -3.86 -14.37
N CYS A 72 5.94 -4.58 -15.26
CA CYS A 72 5.94 -4.27 -16.69
C CYS A 72 4.87 -3.23 -17.05
N PRO A 73 5.08 -2.44 -18.12
CA PRO A 73 4.17 -1.40 -18.56
C PRO A 73 2.91 -1.95 -19.27
N TYR A 74 2.20 -2.90 -18.66
CA TYR A 74 0.99 -3.49 -19.22
C TYR A 74 -0.22 -3.06 -18.39
N ASP A 75 -1.11 -2.28 -18.98
CA ASP A 75 -2.32 -1.71 -18.38
C ASP A 75 -3.64 -2.04 -19.12
N TRP A 76 -3.61 -2.99 -20.06
CA TRP A 76 -4.75 -3.33 -20.92
C TRP A 76 -5.83 -4.20 -20.24
N GLY A 77 -5.82 -4.26 -18.92
CA GLY A 77 -6.73 -5.08 -18.13
C GLY A 77 -6.37 -6.57 -18.06
N GLY A 78 -6.60 -7.19 -16.91
CA GLY A 78 -6.26 -8.59 -16.64
C GLY A 78 -4.75 -8.84 -16.52
N TYR A 79 -4.36 -10.12 -16.52
CA TYR A 79 -2.95 -10.49 -16.34
C TYR A 79 -2.12 -10.18 -17.58
N CYS A 80 -0.95 -9.58 -17.37
CA CYS A 80 0.06 -9.46 -18.42
C CYS A 80 0.72 -10.82 -18.72
N LYS A 81 1.45 -10.91 -19.84
CA LYS A 81 2.19 -12.12 -20.25
C LYS A 81 3.14 -12.65 -19.18
N HIS A 82 3.73 -11.79 -18.33
CA HIS A 82 4.68 -12.21 -17.30
C HIS A 82 3.96 -12.85 -16.11
N VAL A 83 2.81 -12.32 -15.71
CA VAL A 83 1.94 -12.96 -14.70
C VAL A 83 1.48 -14.31 -15.18
N VAL A 84 1.03 -14.40 -16.43
CA VAL A 84 0.66 -15.69 -17.04
C VAL A 84 1.81 -16.70 -17.01
N ALA A 85 3.04 -16.25 -17.36
CA ALA A 85 4.22 -17.12 -17.32
C ALA A 85 4.51 -17.63 -15.89
N LEU A 86 4.45 -16.75 -14.87
CA LEU A 86 4.63 -17.13 -13.47
C LEU A 86 3.58 -18.16 -13.02
N LEU A 87 2.30 -17.90 -13.33
CA LEU A 87 1.20 -18.79 -12.97
C LEU A 87 1.29 -20.17 -13.65
N LEU A 88 1.67 -20.21 -14.93
CA LEU A 88 1.89 -21.45 -15.66
C LEU A 88 3.10 -22.21 -15.10
N THR A 89 4.18 -21.53 -14.76
CA THR A 89 5.36 -22.13 -14.10
C THR A 89 4.95 -22.76 -12.77
N TYR A 90 4.16 -22.06 -11.96
CA TYR A 90 3.67 -22.59 -10.69
C TYR A 90 2.75 -23.80 -10.88
N LEU A 91 1.88 -23.76 -11.89
CA LEU A 91 0.91 -24.82 -12.16
C LEU A 91 1.61 -26.13 -12.62
N HIS A 92 2.59 -26.00 -13.52
CA HIS A 92 3.19 -27.18 -14.17
C HIS A 92 4.52 -27.61 -13.55
N GLU A 93 5.28 -26.68 -12.98
CA GLU A 93 6.62 -26.91 -12.44
C GLU A 93 6.78 -26.32 -11.03
N PRO A 94 5.90 -26.68 -10.06
CA PRO A 94 5.95 -26.10 -8.70
C PRO A 94 7.28 -26.34 -7.99
N GLY A 95 8.03 -27.38 -8.38
CA GLY A 95 9.37 -27.65 -7.84
C GLY A 95 10.45 -26.61 -8.20
N GLN A 96 10.18 -25.70 -9.12
CA GLN A 96 11.08 -24.56 -9.41
C GLN A 96 11.01 -23.47 -8.33
N PHE A 97 9.96 -23.46 -7.50
CA PHE A 97 9.77 -22.45 -6.49
C PHE A 97 10.52 -22.80 -5.21
N VAL A 98 11.41 -21.88 -4.79
CA VAL A 98 12.08 -21.98 -3.49
C VAL A 98 11.11 -21.50 -2.40
N SER A 99 10.79 -22.38 -1.46
CA SER A 99 9.96 -22.01 -0.30
C SER A 99 10.72 -21.07 0.62
N ARG A 100 10.11 -19.93 0.95
CA ARG A 100 10.60 -18.97 1.95
C ARG A 100 9.75 -19.06 3.20
N LYS A 101 10.39 -19.01 4.35
CA LYS A 101 9.72 -18.91 5.64
C LYS A 101 8.93 -17.60 5.72
N MET A 102 7.79 -17.65 6.41
CA MET A 102 7.06 -16.45 6.75
C MET A 102 7.87 -15.59 7.74
N PRO A 103 7.71 -14.24 7.73
CA PRO A 103 8.40 -13.38 8.69
C PRO A 103 8.20 -13.83 10.14
N GLU A 104 6.99 -14.25 10.49
CA GLU A 104 6.64 -14.74 11.83
C GLU A 104 7.47 -15.97 12.20
N GLU A 105 7.69 -16.91 11.27
CA GLU A 105 8.51 -18.10 11.50
C GLU A 105 10.00 -17.78 11.65
N LEU A 106 10.47 -16.70 10.99
CA LEU A 106 11.85 -16.24 11.11
C LEU A 106 12.12 -15.54 12.44
N LEU A 107 11.10 -14.86 12.98
CA LEU A 107 11.22 -13.98 14.14
C LEU A 107 10.78 -14.66 15.43
N HIS A 108 10.00 -15.75 15.35
CA HIS A 108 9.35 -16.41 16.48
C HIS A 108 10.33 -16.80 17.62
N ASP A 109 11.50 -17.31 17.27
CA ASP A 109 12.48 -17.82 18.24
C ASP A 109 13.46 -16.75 18.73
N LEU A 110 13.28 -15.49 18.31
CA LEU A 110 14.14 -14.38 18.71
C LEU A 110 13.65 -13.78 20.03
N ASP A 111 14.59 -13.52 20.94
CA ASP A 111 14.29 -12.74 22.13
C ASP A 111 14.04 -11.25 21.80
N ARG A 112 13.49 -10.53 22.78
CA ARG A 112 13.15 -9.12 22.63
C ARG A 112 14.36 -8.26 22.27
N GLU A 113 15.55 -8.55 22.82
CA GLU A 113 16.77 -7.76 22.57
C GLU A 113 17.20 -7.92 21.12
N ARG A 114 17.15 -9.14 20.61
CA ARG A 114 17.49 -9.46 19.22
C ARG A 114 16.50 -8.83 18.24
N LEU A 115 15.20 -8.87 18.55
CA LEU A 115 14.18 -8.22 17.74
C LEU A 115 14.36 -6.70 17.68
N LEU A 116 14.65 -6.06 18.82
CA LEU A 116 14.96 -4.62 18.86
C LEU A 116 16.21 -4.29 18.05
N ALA A 117 17.27 -5.07 18.18
CA ALA A 117 18.50 -4.86 17.42
C ALA A 117 18.28 -4.98 15.90
N LEU A 118 17.43 -5.92 15.46
CA LEU A 118 17.08 -6.08 14.06
C LEU A 118 16.24 -4.91 13.56
N LEU A 119 15.28 -4.42 14.35
CA LEU A 119 14.44 -3.27 14.01
C LEU A 119 15.28 -2.00 13.88
N VAL A 120 16.16 -1.71 14.84
CA VAL A 120 17.09 -0.57 14.77
C VAL A 120 17.93 -0.66 13.50
N LYS A 121 18.51 -1.82 13.21
CA LYS A 121 19.31 -2.02 12.00
C LYS A 121 18.51 -1.88 10.71
N LEU A 122 17.21 -2.20 10.72
CA LEU A 122 16.32 -1.97 9.59
C LEU A 122 16.11 -0.47 9.36
N LEU A 123 15.83 0.30 10.43
CA LEU A 123 15.67 1.75 10.38
C LEU A 123 16.95 2.48 9.94
N GLU A 124 18.14 1.99 10.37
CA GLU A 124 19.42 2.53 9.88
C GLU A 124 19.61 2.31 8.37
N LYS A 125 19.08 1.23 7.81
CA LYS A 125 19.17 0.93 6.37
C LYS A 125 18.10 1.59 5.53
N GLN A 126 16.94 1.84 6.12
CA GLN A 126 15.76 2.41 5.49
C GLN A 126 15.19 3.49 6.41
N PRO A 127 15.79 4.71 6.42
CA PRO A 127 15.38 5.80 7.29
C PRO A 127 13.91 6.21 7.12
N ASP A 128 13.36 6.07 5.91
CA ASP A 128 11.97 6.43 5.59
C ASP A 128 10.95 5.60 6.38
N LEU A 129 11.35 4.43 6.88
CA LEU A 129 10.52 3.62 7.77
C LEU A 129 10.39 4.20 9.19
N TYR A 130 11.19 5.23 9.54
CA TYR A 130 11.11 5.86 10.84
C TYR A 130 9.78 6.59 11.03
N ASP A 131 9.37 7.40 10.07
CA ASP A 131 8.10 8.13 10.10
C ASP A 131 6.91 7.16 10.11
N TRP A 132 6.99 6.07 9.35
CA TRP A 132 6.01 5.01 9.39
C TRP A 132 5.91 4.39 10.80
N LEU A 133 7.04 4.06 11.42
CA LEU A 133 7.06 3.45 12.75
C LEU A 133 6.51 4.39 13.83
N GLU A 134 6.84 5.69 13.77
CA GLU A 134 6.29 6.69 14.69
C GLU A 134 4.77 6.78 14.55
N ALA A 135 4.25 6.82 13.32
CA ALA A 135 2.82 6.85 13.04
C ALA A 135 2.10 5.58 13.56
N GLU A 136 2.67 4.40 13.31
CA GLU A 136 2.12 3.13 13.83
C GLU A 136 2.08 3.06 15.35
N LEU A 137 3.13 3.55 16.04
CA LEU A 137 3.17 3.59 17.50
C LEU A 137 2.18 4.58 18.09
N ALA A 138 1.82 5.63 17.36
CA ALA A 138 0.82 6.61 17.76
C ALA A 138 -0.63 6.13 17.51
N SER A 139 -0.84 5.16 16.58
CA SER A 139 -2.17 4.63 16.24
C SER A 139 -2.85 3.93 17.42
N PRO A 140 -4.19 4.06 17.55
CA PRO A 140 -4.97 3.35 18.56
C PRO A 140 -4.92 1.82 18.41
N ALA A 141 -4.78 1.32 17.20
CA ALA A 141 -4.76 -0.12 16.89
C ALA A 141 -3.57 -0.85 17.51
N THR A 142 -2.41 -0.18 17.63
CA THR A 142 -1.18 -0.75 18.20
C THR A 142 -1.10 -0.62 19.72
N SER A 143 -1.88 0.27 20.32
CA SER A 143 -1.98 0.38 21.77
C SER A 143 -2.78 -0.82 22.33
N GLY A 144 -2.04 -1.90 22.64
CA GLY A 144 -2.56 -3.21 23.08
C GLY A 144 -3.67 -3.12 24.12
N LYS A 145 -4.54 -4.15 24.17
CA LYS A 145 -5.75 -4.35 25.00
C LYS A 145 -5.57 -4.10 26.51
N GLY A 146 -5.06 -2.97 26.89
CA GLY A 146 -5.06 -2.45 28.24
C GLY A 146 -6.09 -1.34 28.32
N LYS A 147 -7.30 -1.64 28.80
CA LYS A 147 -8.28 -0.65 29.25
C LYS A 147 -7.65 0.25 30.33
N LYS A 148 -6.86 1.23 29.92
CA LYS A 148 -6.45 2.34 30.79
C LYS A 148 -7.02 3.62 30.21
N LYS A 149 -8.06 4.09 30.91
CA LYS A 149 -8.62 5.44 30.96
C LYS A 149 -8.12 6.43 29.88
N ALA A 150 -9.05 6.84 29.03
CA ALA A 150 -8.95 7.92 28.06
C ALA A 150 -8.56 9.31 28.64
N ALA A 151 -8.21 9.40 29.90
CA ALA A 151 -8.02 10.65 30.63
C ALA A 151 -6.57 11.17 30.66
N ASN A 152 -5.61 10.54 29.99
CA ASN A 152 -4.22 11.03 29.95
C ASN A 152 -3.44 10.53 28.72
N ARG A 153 -4.09 10.46 27.53
CA ARG A 153 -3.34 10.38 26.28
C ARG A 153 -2.78 11.76 26.01
N SER A 154 -1.46 11.89 26.04
CA SER A 154 -0.81 13.04 25.45
C SER A 154 -1.40 13.18 24.04
N ARG A 155 -1.86 14.39 23.71
CA ARG A 155 -2.35 14.75 22.37
C ARG A 155 -1.39 14.14 21.36
N VAL A 156 -1.91 13.29 20.48
CA VAL A 156 -1.07 12.71 19.42
C VAL A 156 -0.57 13.86 18.58
N ASP A 157 0.73 13.94 18.37
CA ASP A 157 1.32 14.98 17.56
C ASP A 157 0.99 14.71 16.09
N ALA A 158 0.09 15.51 15.53
CA ALA A 158 -0.30 15.42 14.12
C ALA A 158 0.89 15.58 13.16
N GLU A 159 1.98 16.21 13.62
CA GLU A 159 3.20 16.37 12.83
C GLU A 159 3.86 15.03 12.46
N VAL A 160 3.64 13.99 13.25
CA VAL A 160 4.09 12.62 12.91
C VAL A 160 3.44 12.15 11.61
N TYR A 161 2.14 12.35 11.47
CA TYR A 161 1.39 11.96 10.26
C TYR A 161 1.71 12.88 9.09
N ARG A 162 1.92 14.17 9.33
CA ARG A 162 2.36 15.11 8.30
C ARG A 162 3.69 14.68 7.68
N ARG A 163 4.69 14.35 8.51
CA ARG A 163 5.97 13.80 8.02
C ARG A 163 5.78 12.50 7.27
N ARG A 164 4.90 11.61 7.77
CA ARG A 164 4.61 10.33 7.10
C ARG A 164 4.04 10.54 5.70
N VAL A 165 3.03 11.43 5.55
CA VAL A 165 2.44 11.74 4.23
C VAL A 165 3.51 12.34 3.30
N ARG A 166 4.29 13.28 3.78
CA ARG A 166 5.40 13.87 3.01
C ARG A 166 6.39 12.82 2.53
N THR A 167 6.80 11.89 3.39
CA THR A 167 7.68 10.76 3.03
C THR A 167 7.05 9.87 1.96
N ILE A 168 5.75 9.60 2.04
CA ILE A 168 5.02 8.84 1.02
C ILE A 168 5.05 9.60 -0.31
N MET A 169 4.68 10.88 -0.33
CA MET A 169 4.62 11.69 -1.55
C MET A 169 5.98 11.79 -2.25
N HIS A 170 7.09 11.85 -1.49
CA HIS A 170 8.45 11.88 -2.03
C HIS A 170 9.08 10.51 -2.28
N SER A 171 8.36 9.41 -2.03
CA SER A 171 8.90 8.05 -2.17
C SER A 171 9.32 7.70 -3.61
N LEU A 172 8.80 8.39 -4.60
CA LEU A 172 9.07 8.17 -6.01
C LEU A 172 10.17 9.09 -6.59
N ASP A 173 10.67 10.09 -5.85
CA ASP A 173 11.63 11.10 -6.32
C ASP A 173 12.93 10.50 -6.87
N HIS A 174 13.31 9.33 -6.40
CA HIS A 174 14.53 8.63 -6.84
C HIS A 174 14.34 7.77 -8.08
N MET A 175 13.11 7.66 -8.56
CA MET A 175 12.76 6.84 -9.71
C MET A 175 12.82 7.66 -11.01
N ARG A 176 13.05 6.99 -12.13
CA ARG A 176 12.86 7.63 -13.44
C ARG A 176 11.37 7.89 -13.67
N PRO A 177 10.98 8.99 -14.34
CA PRO A 177 9.56 9.30 -14.55
C PRO A 177 8.75 8.13 -15.12
N SER A 178 9.29 7.40 -16.10
CA SER A 178 8.64 6.22 -16.69
C SER A 178 8.55 5.01 -15.74
N GLU A 179 9.31 4.99 -14.66
CA GLU A 179 9.26 3.96 -13.63
C GLU A 179 8.34 4.40 -12.49
N ALA A 180 8.41 5.67 -12.07
CA ALA A 180 7.58 6.27 -11.04
C ALA A 180 6.08 6.11 -11.35
N TYR A 181 5.67 6.36 -12.61
CA TYR A 181 4.29 6.17 -13.07
C TYR A 181 3.66 4.84 -12.62
N TRP A 182 4.43 3.74 -12.68
CA TRP A 182 3.93 2.40 -12.31
C TRP A 182 3.85 2.15 -10.81
N HIS A 183 4.34 3.08 -10.00
CA HIS A 183 4.35 2.99 -8.55
C HIS A 183 3.33 3.92 -7.87
N VAL A 184 2.62 4.74 -8.64
CA VAL A 184 1.61 5.66 -8.11
C VAL A 184 0.52 4.92 -7.33
N GLY A 185 0.04 3.76 -7.83
CA GLY A 185 -0.92 2.94 -7.10
C GLY A 185 -0.42 2.47 -5.73
N GLY A 186 0.87 2.10 -5.63
CA GLY A 186 1.48 1.74 -4.35
C GLY A 186 1.58 2.91 -3.39
N LEU A 187 1.91 4.10 -3.89
CA LEU A 187 1.91 5.35 -3.13
C LEU A 187 0.49 5.65 -2.63
N THR A 188 -0.51 5.57 -3.51
CA THR A 188 -1.92 5.80 -3.15
C THR A 188 -2.42 4.82 -2.09
N ASP A 189 -2.00 3.55 -2.14
CA ASP A 189 -2.33 2.56 -1.11
C ASP A 189 -1.72 2.90 0.25
N GLU A 190 -0.52 3.49 0.30
CA GLU A 190 0.08 3.98 1.54
C GLU A 190 -0.69 5.19 2.12
N LEU A 191 -1.16 6.12 1.27
CA LEU A 191 -2.01 7.24 1.69
C LEU A 191 -3.36 6.76 2.23
N ARG A 192 -3.99 5.75 1.61
CA ARG A 192 -5.18 5.07 2.15
C ARG A 192 -4.92 4.46 3.53
N GLY A 193 -3.71 3.99 3.78
CA GLY A 193 -3.28 3.53 5.11
C GLY A 193 -3.33 4.64 6.15
N VAL A 194 -2.95 5.87 5.80
CA VAL A 194 -3.03 7.05 6.68
C VAL A 194 -4.49 7.45 6.92
N GLU A 195 -5.32 7.49 5.87
CA GLU A 195 -6.76 7.73 5.99
C GLU A 195 -7.42 6.72 6.94
N LYS A 196 -7.14 5.44 6.75
CA LYS A 196 -7.63 4.39 7.65
C LYS A 196 -7.24 4.62 9.10
N THR A 197 -6.01 5.09 9.34
CA THR A 197 -5.57 5.41 10.71
C THR A 197 -6.38 6.57 11.29
N ALA A 198 -6.75 7.59 10.51
CA ALA A 198 -7.66 8.65 10.95
C ALA A 198 -9.03 8.09 11.36
N LEU A 199 -9.59 7.17 10.58
CA LEU A 199 -10.84 6.49 10.91
C LEU A 199 -10.73 5.62 12.18
N GLU A 200 -9.57 5.00 12.43
CA GLU A 200 -9.34 4.25 13.67
C GLU A 200 -9.34 5.18 14.92
N PHE A 201 -8.86 6.42 14.79
CA PHE A 201 -8.99 7.44 15.85
C PHE A 201 -10.44 7.86 16.03
N LEU A 202 -11.18 8.07 14.94
CA LEU A 202 -12.60 8.36 14.98
C LEU A 202 -13.39 7.28 15.72
N ASP A 203 -13.17 6.02 15.36
CA ASP A 203 -13.78 4.85 16.01
C ASP A 203 -13.41 4.72 17.50
N ALA A 204 -12.22 5.19 17.87
CA ALA A 204 -11.78 5.28 19.27
C ALA A 204 -12.38 6.49 20.02
N GLY A 205 -13.18 7.34 19.36
CA GLY A 205 -13.82 8.52 19.93
C GLY A 205 -12.93 9.76 19.98
N ASP A 206 -11.86 9.78 19.20
CA ASP A 206 -10.91 10.91 19.10
C ASP A 206 -11.03 11.58 17.72
N ALA A 207 -12.16 12.25 17.48
CA ALA A 207 -12.45 12.92 16.23
C ALA A 207 -11.51 14.16 15.99
N GLU A 208 -10.98 14.78 17.06
CA GLU A 208 -10.01 15.87 16.92
C GLU A 208 -8.71 15.38 16.27
N THR A 209 -8.14 14.28 16.76
CA THR A 209 -6.94 13.68 16.17
C THR A 209 -7.21 13.19 14.74
N ALA A 210 -8.37 12.57 14.49
CA ALA A 210 -8.77 12.15 13.16
C ALA A 210 -8.79 13.31 12.16
N LEU A 211 -9.37 14.45 12.56
CA LEU A 211 -9.39 15.66 11.74
C LEU A 211 -7.98 16.18 11.42
N GLN A 212 -7.11 16.22 12.43
CA GLN A 212 -5.73 16.69 12.23
C GLN A 212 -4.93 15.81 11.27
N ILE A 213 -5.14 14.47 11.33
CA ILE A 213 -4.52 13.53 10.40
C ILE A 213 -5.02 13.75 8.97
N LEU A 214 -6.34 13.91 8.79
CA LEU A 214 -6.92 14.15 7.46
C LEU A 214 -6.51 15.50 6.88
N LYS A 215 -6.43 16.56 7.70
CA LYS A 215 -5.89 17.86 7.24
C LYS A 215 -4.45 17.71 6.75
N ALA A 216 -3.60 17.03 7.52
CA ALA A 216 -2.21 16.76 7.11
C ALA A 216 -2.14 15.93 5.82
N LEU A 217 -3.04 14.94 5.67
CA LEU A 217 -3.13 14.11 4.47
C LEU A 217 -3.47 14.94 3.24
N VAL A 218 -4.47 15.80 3.33
CA VAL A 218 -4.89 16.67 2.21
C VAL A 218 -3.81 17.70 1.85
N GLU A 219 -3.28 18.44 2.84
CA GLU A 219 -2.26 19.46 2.62
C GLU A 219 -1.00 18.91 1.96
N GLU A 220 -0.38 17.91 2.56
CA GLU A 220 0.89 17.35 2.06
C GLU A 220 0.72 16.60 0.73
N SER A 221 -0.45 15.97 0.51
CA SER A 221 -0.71 15.31 -0.77
C SER A 221 -0.93 16.33 -1.88
N HIS A 222 -1.59 17.45 -1.61
CA HIS A 222 -1.74 18.53 -2.55
C HIS A 222 -0.38 19.14 -2.93
N ASP A 223 0.44 19.48 -1.92
CA ASP A 223 1.77 20.08 -2.14
C ASP A 223 2.69 19.17 -2.98
N GLY A 224 2.52 17.86 -2.85
CA GLY A 224 3.31 16.87 -3.61
C GLY A 224 2.70 16.45 -4.96
N PHE A 225 1.42 16.77 -5.22
CA PHE A 225 0.69 16.26 -6.38
C PHE A 225 1.34 16.62 -7.73
N ASP A 226 1.78 17.86 -7.89
CA ASP A 226 2.38 18.36 -9.13
C ASP A 226 3.68 17.65 -9.54
N TYR A 227 4.30 16.93 -8.61
CA TYR A 227 5.55 16.18 -8.86
C TYR A 227 5.30 14.72 -9.25
N ILE A 228 4.02 14.27 -9.26
CA ILE A 228 3.63 12.89 -9.54
C ILE A 228 2.92 12.80 -10.89
N ASP A 229 3.35 11.88 -11.75
CA ASP A 229 2.65 11.56 -12.99
C ASP A 229 1.43 10.69 -12.71
N ASP A 230 0.30 11.33 -12.40
CA ASP A 230 -0.99 10.69 -12.15
C ASP A 230 -1.86 10.59 -13.44
N SER A 231 -1.25 10.35 -14.60
CA SER A 231 -1.97 10.26 -15.87
C SER A 231 -3.05 9.17 -15.90
N ASN A 232 -3.02 8.21 -14.98
CA ASN A 232 -4.05 7.20 -14.78
C ASN A 232 -5.20 7.64 -13.84
N GLY A 233 -5.06 8.79 -13.14
CA GLY A 233 -6.05 9.39 -12.27
C GLY A 233 -6.23 8.70 -10.91
N GLU A 234 -5.37 7.75 -10.54
CA GLU A 234 -5.56 6.93 -9.34
C GLU A 234 -5.37 7.73 -8.04
N LEU A 235 -4.39 8.63 -8.02
CA LEU A 235 -4.14 9.52 -6.89
C LEU A 235 -5.22 10.62 -6.83
N GLY A 236 -5.58 11.23 -7.96
CA GLY A 236 -6.63 12.25 -8.05
C GLY A 236 -7.99 11.73 -7.61
N ASP A 237 -8.36 10.52 -8.02
CA ASP A 237 -9.59 9.86 -7.57
C ASP A 237 -9.60 9.61 -6.06
N PHE A 238 -8.47 9.20 -5.49
CA PHE A 238 -8.32 9.04 -4.04
C PHE A 238 -8.51 10.36 -3.30
N LEU A 239 -7.79 11.42 -3.72
CA LEU A 239 -7.87 12.74 -3.07
C LEU A 239 -9.28 13.33 -3.15
N SER A 240 -9.96 13.15 -4.27
CA SER A 240 -11.36 13.57 -4.43
C SER A 240 -12.31 12.86 -3.46
N GLY A 241 -12.00 11.60 -3.11
CA GLY A 241 -12.77 10.82 -2.14
C GLY A 241 -12.61 11.27 -0.69
N LEU A 242 -11.51 11.94 -0.33
CA LEU A 242 -11.24 12.37 1.06
C LEU A 242 -12.27 13.37 1.60
N GLY A 243 -13.00 14.08 0.73
CA GLY A 243 -14.06 14.99 1.13
C GLY A 243 -15.18 14.31 1.93
N GLU A 244 -15.55 13.08 1.57
CA GLU A 244 -16.57 12.31 2.31
C GLU A 244 -16.06 11.92 3.70
N THR A 245 -14.82 11.45 3.80
CA THR A 245 -14.19 11.08 5.07
C THR A 245 -14.00 12.29 5.99
N LEU A 246 -13.59 13.44 5.45
CA LEU A 246 -13.52 14.69 6.18
C LEU A 246 -14.89 15.11 6.74
N ALA A 247 -15.94 15.04 5.93
CA ALA A 247 -17.30 15.37 6.37
C ALA A 247 -17.77 14.47 7.51
N GLU A 248 -17.50 13.16 7.46
CA GLU A 248 -17.82 12.20 8.53
C GLU A 248 -17.12 12.57 9.85
N VAL A 249 -15.83 12.88 9.79
CA VAL A 249 -15.07 13.27 10.96
C VAL A 249 -15.57 14.60 11.55
N ILE A 250 -15.82 15.61 10.70
CA ILE A 250 -16.33 16.93 11.13
C ILE A 250 -17.69 16.79 11.82
N LEU A 251 -18.58 15.98 11.26
CA LEU A 251 -19.91 15.75 11.85
C LEU A 251 -19.85 14.99 13.19
N SER A 252 -18.75 14.32 13.48
CA SER A 252 -18.52 13.57 14.72
C SER A 252 -17.87 14.43 15.82
N LEU A 253 -17.46 15.66 15.52
CA LEU A 253 -16.89 16.59 16.49
C LEU A 253 -17.97 17.21 17.37
N ASP A 254 -17.76 17.18 18.68
CA ASP A 254 -18.60 17.89 19.65
C ASP A 254 -18.03 19.28 19.88
N MET A 255 -18.50 20.25 19.10
CA MET A 255 -18.02 21.63 19.11
C MET A 255 -19.12 22.61 19.51
N ASP A 256 -18.75 23.59 20.31
CA ASP A 256 -19.60 24.76 20.54
C ASP A 256 -19.63 25.69 19.29
N LYS A 257 -20.30 26.86 19.43
CA LYS A 257 -20.44 27.78 18.32
C LYS A 257 -19.10 28.37 17.87
N GLU A 258 -18.24 28.74 18.83
CA GLU A 258 -16.92 29.33 18.57
C GLU A 258 -16.02 28.34 17.86
N GLY A 259 -15.96 27.08 18.32
CA GLY A 259 -15.18 26.02 17.67
C GLY A 259 -15.64 25.69 16.25
N ARG A 260 -16.95 25.87 15.94
CA ARG A 260 -17.45 25.70 14.55
C ARG A 260 -17.05 26.87 13.64
N GLU A 261 -17.04 28.10 14.17
CA GLU A 261 -16.60 29.28 13.44
C GLU A 261 -15.08 29.15 13.14
N ASP A 262 -14.27 28.80 14.13
CA ASP A 262 -12.82 28.57 13.95
C ASP A 262 -12.53 27.47 12.92
N LEU A 263 -13.28 26.35 12.97
CA LEU A 263 -13.11 25.27 12.00
C LEU A 263 -13.53 25.70 10.58
N ALA A 264 -14.59 26.51 10.46
CA ALA A 264 -15.02 27.00 9.16
C ALA A 264 -13.94 27.89 8.53
N ASP A 265 -13.34 28.79 9.31
CA ASP A 265 -12.23 29.64 8.87
C ASP A 265 -11.01 28.82 8.45
N ASP A 266 -10.65 27.78 9.23
CA ASP A 266 -9.58 26.82 8.94
C ASP A 266 -9.82 26.06 7.60
N LEU A 267 -11.08 25.63 7.36
CA LEU A 267 -11.43 24.91 6.13
C LEU A 267 -11.48 25.85 4.91
N GLU A 268 -11.86 27.12 5.11
CA GLU A 268 -11.80 28.14 4.07
C GLU A 268 -10.35 28.42 3.67
N GLU A 269 -9.45 28.57 4.66
CA GLU A 269 -8.01 28.71 4.42
C GLU A 269 -7.42 27.48 3.68
N LEU A 270 -7.85 26.28 4.06
CA LEU A 270 -7.44 25.05 3.38
C LEU A 270 -7.92 25.03 1.94
N HIS A 271 -9.19 25.40 1.71
CA HIS A 271 -9.77 25.48 0.36
C HIS A 271 -9.05 26.51 -0.53
N GLU A 272 -8.72 27.69 0.02
CA GLU A 272 -7.93 28.70 -0.70
C GLU A 272 -6.52 28.19 -1.08
N LYS A 273 -5.88 27.41 -0.21
CA LYS A 273 -4.55 26.82 -0.49
C LYS A 273 -4.60 25.74 -1.57
N LEU A 274 -5.67 24.94 -1.58
CA LEU A 274 -5.83 23.86 -2.52
C LEU A 274 -6.18 24.33 -3.94
N GLY A 275 -6.65 25.59 -4.08
CA GLY A 275 -7.11 26.13 -5.37
C GLY A 275 -8.42 25.51 -5.85
N ASP A 276 -9.03 26.14 -6.85
CA ASP A 276 -10.24 25.60 -7.49
C ASP A 276 -9.94 24.37 -8.36
#